data_40ec4cc9ded93cd339c282544f7b00d7
#
_entry.id   40ec4cc9ded93cd339c282544f7b00d7
#
_cell.length_a   1.000
_cell.length_b   1.000
_cell.length_c   1.000
_cell.angle_alpha   90.00
_cell.angle_beta   90.00
_cell.angle_gamma   90.00
#
_symmetry.space_group_name_H-M   'P 1'
#
loop_
_entity.id
_entity.type
_entity.pdbx_description
1 polymer ?
#
loop_
_entity_poly.entity_id
_entity_poly.type
_entity_poly.pdbx_seq_one_letter_code
_entity_poly.pdbx_strand_id
1 'polypeptide(L)'
;MTAEVVIAGGGTGGHTSPGLAVAALLRERSISCAWIGSRSGIEAQRVPQTGIPYVAISTGKLRRYWAWQNVGDLAVNVPMGMLGAVRALRALRPKVVLGTGGFVALPVMFAAAVSRVPIVLHEQTAVPGLANRIGARFARRIAVTFPDRTGSFPAARVVVTGNPLRPELRAGSRSSAIARFQLDPAVPLVYVTGGALGAHRINRVVGEALPALLAHAQIIHQCGENPTTGDRPWLEERRAALPSSLARRYTVVPYVGAELAEIYAAAALAVARAGAGTVNECCQLGVPALYVPLPGTSGDEQTANARLVERAGGAGVLPQSMLTAERLEREVLALVSDPARLKQMGERARTLAVSDAAERIVAVLAEFCR
;
A
#
# COMPACT_ATOMS: atom_id res chain seq x y z
N MET A 1 8.44 -27.37 13.10
CA MET A 1 7.24 -26.76 12.48
C MET A 1 7.48 -26.73 10.98
N THR A 2 6.57 -27.28 10.18
CA THR A 2 6.65 -27.26 8.72
C THR A 2 5.60 -26.30 8.16
N ALA A 3 5.87 -25.69 7.02
CA ALA A 3 4.93 -24.78 6.35
C ALA A 3 4.98 -25.07 4.84
N GLU A 4 3.84 -25.28 4.20
CA GLU A 4 3.79 -25.53 2.75
C GLU A 4 4.14 -24.27 1.94
N VAL A 5 3.72 -23.11 2.43
CA VAL A 5 4.00 -21.82 1.81
C VAL A 5 4.80 -20.94 2.79
N VAL A 6 5.91 -20.41 2.34
CA VAL A 6 6.62 -19.34 3.05
C VAL A 6 6.36 -18.01 2.33
N ILE A 7 5.90 -17.01 3.07
CA ILE A 7 5.72 -15.65 2.56
C ILE A 7 6.92 -14.82 3.01
N ALA A 8 7.51 -14.09 2.09
CA ALA A 8 8.66 -13.23 2.34
C ALA A 8 8.42 -11.83 1.78
N GLY A 9 8.47 -10.85 2.66
CA GLY A 9 8.27 -9.45 2.29
C GLY A 9 8.12 -8.56 3.48
N GLY A 10 8.25 -7.27 3.27
CA GLY A 10 8.14 -6.31 4.36
C GLY A 10 8.85 -4.99 4.09
N GLY A 11 9.15 -4.28 5.19
CA GLY A 11 9.72 -2.94 5.16
C GLY A 11 8.69 -1.82 4.99
N THR A 12 7.56 -2.09 4.33
CA THR A 12 6.44 -1.16 4.17
C THR A 12 5.10 -1.87 4.22
N GLY A 13 4.03 -1.12 4.53
CA GLY A 13 2.66 -1.66 4.50
C GLY A 13 2.25 -2.18 3.11
N GLY A 14 2.75 -1.55 2.03
CA GLY A 14 2.47 -1.97 0.66
C GLY A 14 2.94 -3.39 0.35
N HIS A 15 4.08 -3.82 0.88
CA HIS A 15 4.60 -5.18 0.70
C HIS A 15 4.02 -6.18 1.71
N THR A 16 3.57 -5.72 2.87
CA THR A 16 3.04 -6.59 3.94
C THR A 16 1.57 -6.94 3.71
N SER A 17 0.73 -5.96 3.33
CA SER A 17 -0.72 -6.16 3.21
C SER A 17 -1.15 -7.24 2.21
N PRO A 18 -0.58 -7.33 0.98
CA PRO A 18 -0.94 -8.39 0.05
C PRO A 18 -0.62 -9.79 0.58
N GLY A 19 0.55 -9.92 1.21
CA GLY A 19 0.95 -11.19 1.81
C GLY A 19 0.04 -11.62 2.95
N LEU A 20 -0.44 -10.69 3.78
CA LEU A 20 -1.40 -10.97 4.84
C LEU A 20 -2.75 -11.43 4.28
N ALA A 21 -3.25 -10.80 3.21
CA ALA A 21 -4.49 -11.22 2.55
C ALA A 21 -4.37 -12.64 1.96
N VAL A 22 -3.23 -12.95 1.32
CA VAL A 22 -2.94 -14.31 0.82
C VAL A 22 -2.85 -15.31 1.96
N ALA A 23 -2.17 -14.96 3.08
CA ALA A 23 -2.03 -15.84 4.24
C ALA A 23 -3.37 -16.15 4.91
N ALA A 24 -4.29 -15.17 4.98
CA ALA A 24 -5.65 -15.39 5.48
C ALA A 24 -6.38 -16.45 4.64
N LEU A 25 -6.33 -16.32 3.31
CA LEU A 25 -6.96 -17.29 2.40
C LEU A 25 -6.30 -18.67 2.45
N LEU A 26 -4.96 -18.75 2.56
CA LEU A 26 -4.26 -20.03 2.75
C LEU A 26 -4.75 -20.74 3.99
N ARG A 27 -4.91 -20.02 5.11
CA ARG A 27 -5.43 -20.57 6.36
C ARG A 27 -6.87 -21.06 6.25
N GLU A 28 -7.74 -20.30 5.57
CA GLU A 28 -9.12 -20.74 5.29
C GLU A 28 -9.16 -22.04 4.49
N ARG A 29 -8.17 -22.26 3.62
CA ARG A 29 -8.01 -23.50 2.84
C ARG A 29 -7.19 -24.58 3.54
N SER A 30 -6.88 -24.41 4.82
CA SER A 30 -6.06 -25.33 5.62
C SER A 30 -4.67 -25.59 5.05
N ILE A 31 -4.13 -24.65 4.28
CA ILE A 31 -2.75 -24.69 3.77
C ILE A 31 -1.84 -24.00 4.79
N SER A 32 -0.85 -24.74 5.29
CA SER A 32 0.05 -24.21 6.29
C SER A 32 0.99 -23.16 5.71
N CYS A 33 1.09 -22.00 6.37
CA CYS A 33 2.00 -20.95 5.95
C CYS A 33 2.82 -20.38 7.12
N ALA A 34 3.99 -19.83 6.79
CA ALA A 34 4.83 -19.10 7.72
C ALA A 34 5.37 -17.83 7.02
N TRP A 35 5.78 -16.85 7.80
CA TRP A 35 6.34 -15.60 7.30
C TRP A 35 7.82 -15.47 7.69
N ILE A 36 8.65 -15.11 6.72
CA ILE A 36 10.04 -14.70 6.98
C ILE A 36 10.14 -13.19 6.72
N GLY A 37 10.55 -12.45 7.73
CA GLY A 37 10.60 -10.97 7.68
C GLY A 37 11.79 -10.37 8.42
N SER A 38 11.85 -9.05 8.50
CA SER A 38 12.89 -8.34 9.26
C SER A 38 12.60 -8.38 10.77
N ARG A 39 13.61 -8.00 11.59
CA ARG A 39 13.44 -7.92 13.05
C ARG A 39 12.63 -6.71 13.50
N SER A 40 12.59 -5.64 12.72
CA SER A 40 12.07 -4.33 13.14
C SER A 40 11.17 -3.64 12.11
N GLY A 41 10.76 -4.33 11.04
CA GLY A 41 9.82 -3.79 10.06
C GLY A 41 8.38 -3.83 10.54
N ILE A 42 7.48 -3.20 9.79
CA ILE A 42 6.03 -3.21 10.09
C ILE A 42 5.46 -4.63 10.10
N GLU A 43 6.03 -5.52 9.31
CA GLU A 43 5.68 -6.94 9.26
C GLU A 43 5.99 -7.66 10.57
N ALA A 44 7.07 -7.28 11.28
CA ALA A 44 7.44 -7.86 12.57
C ALA A 44 6.41 -7.59 13.66
N GLN A 45 5.65 -6.51 13.54
CA GLN A 45 4.57 -6.15 14.47
C GLN A 45 3.23 -6.74 14.04
N ARG A 46 2.90 -6.66 12.75
CA ARG A 46 1.57 -7.01 12.24
C ARG A 46 1.36 -8.49 12.01
N VAL A 47 2.37 -9.20 11.48
CA VAL A 47 2.20 -10.62 11.12
C VAL A 47 1.95 -11.50 12.35
N PRO A 48 2.69 -11.37 13.47
CA PRO A 48 2.42 -12.17 14.67
C PRO A 48 1.01 -11.98 15.24
N GLN A 49 0.44 -10.79 15.12
CA GLN A 49 -0.91 -10.49 15.60
C GLN A 49 -2.00 -11.29 14.86
N THR A 50 -1.69 -11.80 13.66
CA THR A 50 -2.62 -12.65 12.88
C THR A 50 -2.49 -14.14 13.19
N GLY A 51 -1.58 -14.53 14.10
CA GLY A 51 -1.32 -15.93 14.45
C GLY A 51 -0.46 -16.69 13.41
N ILE A 52 0.08 -15.98 12.40
CA ILE A 52 0.99 -16.58 11.41
C ILE A 52 2.37 -16.75 12.05
N PRO A 53 2.99 -17.96 11.99
CA PRO A 53 4.35 -18.16 12.45
C PRO A 53 5.33 -17.22 11.77
N TYR A 54 6.11 -16.48 12.55
CA TYR A 54 7.04 -15.47 12.07
C TYR A 54 8.49 -15.82 12.39
N VAL A 55 9.34 -15.80 11.37
CA VAL A 55 10.77 -15.99 11.50
C VAL A 55 11.50 -14.70 11.13
N ALA A 56 12.16 -14.10 12.11
CA ALA A 56 12.92 -12.87 11.89
C ALA A 56 14.34 -13.19 11.38
N ILE A 57 14.74 -12.54 10.30
CA ILE A 57 16.12 -12.59 9.78
C ILE A 57 16.79 -11.22 9.83
N SER A 58 18.12 -11.20 9.77
CA SER A 58 18.87 -9.96 9.54
C SER A 58 18.59 -9.48 8.13
N THR A 59 18.35 -8.18 7.99
CA THR A 59 18.13 -7.55 6.69
C THR A 59 18.94 -6.28 6.61
N GLY A 60 19.75 -6.11 5.57
CA GLY A 60 20.42 -4.85 5.30
C GLY A 60 19.41 -3.83 4.79
N LYS A 61 19.45 -2.60 5.32
CA LYS A 61 18.70 -1.48 4.75
C LYS A 61 19.59 -0.81 3.71
N LEU A 62 19.36 -1.06 2.42
CA LEU A 62 19.93 -0.23 1.35
C LEU A 62 19.29 1.17 1.43
N ARG A 63 19.98 2.08 2.14
CA ARG A 63 19.60 3.49 2.20
C ARG A 63 19.91 4.14 0.85
N ARG A 64 19.05 5.05 0.41
CA ARG A 64 19.16 5.72 -0.90
C ARG A 64 20.30 6.71 -1.02
N TYR A 65 20.98 7.05 0.09
CA TYR A 65 22.11 7.96 0.11
C TYR A 65 23.39 7.20 0.47
N TRP A 66 24.50 7.68 -0.05
CA TRP A 66 25.83 7.14 0.23
C TRP A 66 26.14 7.33 1.72
N ALA A 67 26.20 6.21 2.43
CA ALA A 67 26.60 6.19 3.85
C ALA A 67 27.49 4.96 4.08
N TRP A 68 28.53 5.11 4.89
CA TRP A 68 29.42 3.99 5.28
C TRP A 68 28.64 2.82 5.90
N GLN A 69 27.51 3.12 6.54
CA GLN A 69 26.58 2.11 7.06
C GLN A 69 25.99 1.18 5.97
N ASN A 70 25.89 1.65 4.70
CA ASN A 70 25.47 0.80 3.59
C ASN A 70 26.52 -0.27 3.25
N VAL A 71 27.80 0.01 3.46
CA VAL A 71 28.89 -0.93 3.25
C VAL A 71 28.84 -2.04 4.30
N GLY A 72 28.64 -1.71 5.57
CA GLY A 72 28.44 -2.67 6.65
C GLY A 72 27.14 -3.48 6.47
N ASP A 73 26.04 -2.86 6.06
CA ASP A 73 24.79 -3.53 5.74
C ASP A 73 24.95 -4.52 4.58
N LEU A 74 25.67 -4.15 3.53
CA LEU A 74 25.88 -5.01 2.36
C LEU A 74 26.87 -6.15 2.67
N ALA A 75 27.96 -5.87 3.40
CA ALA A 75 29.02 -6.83 3.65
C ALA A 75 28.69 -7.83 4.79
N VAL A 76 27.88 -7.45 5.76
CA VAL A 76 27.59 -8.27 6.95
C VAL A 76 26.11 -8.66 7.03
N ASN A 77 25.19 -7.71 6.98
CA ASN A 77 23.78 -7.99 7.23
C ASN A 77 23.11 -8.77 6.09
N VAL A 78 23.50 -8.55 4.84
CA VAL A 78 22.96 -9.33 3.70
C VAL A 78 23.41 -10.79 3.76
N PRO A 79 24.72 -11.13 3.89
CA PRO A 79 25.16 -12.52 4.06
C PRO A 79 24.55 -13.21 5.28
N MET A 80 24.47 -12.52 6.44
CA MET A 80 23.83 -13.07 7.64
C MET A 80 22.33 -13.30 7.42
N GLY A 81 21.66 -12.42 6.70
CA GLY A 81 20.26 -12.56 6.32
C GLY A 81 20.04 -13.77 5.42
N MET A 82 20.94 -13.97 4.44
CA MET A 82 20.90 -15.14 3.56
C MET A 82 21.09 -16.45 4.32
N LEU A 83 22.07 -16.52 5.24
CA LEU A 83 22.30 -17.70 6.10
C LEU A 83 21.10 -17.94 6.99
N GLY A 84 20.52 -16.90 7.59
CA GLY A 84 19.30 -16.98 8.38
C GLY A 84 18.11 -17.49 7.58
N ALA A 85 17.94 -17.00 6.35
CA ALA A 85 16.89 -17.44 5.43
C ALA A 85 17.08 -18.92 5.02
N VAL A 86 18.30 -19.37 4.72
CA VAL A 86 18.58 -20.79 4.41
C VAL A 86 18.23 -21.69 5.59
N ARG A 87 18.62 -21.30 6.81
CA ARG A 87 18.28 -22.07 8.05
C ARG A 87 16.78 -22.12 8.25
N ALA A 88 16.09 -20.99 8.09
CA ALA A 88 14.63 -20.91 8.20
C ALA A 88 13.93 -21.80 7.17
N LEU A 89 14.33 -21.75 5.90
CA LEU A 89 13.74 -22.58 4.84
C LEU A 89 14.00 -24.08 5.07
N ARG A 90 15.20 -24.45 5.57
CA ARG A 90 15.50 -25.86 5.93
C ARG A 90 14.64 -26.36 7.10
N ALA A 91 14.36 -25.49 8.07
CA ALA A 91 13.50 -25.83 9.21
C ALA A 91 12.02 -25.91 8.83
N LEU A 92 11.55 -24.95 8.00
CA LEU A 92 10.15 -24.86 7.56
C LEU A 92 9.80 -25.84 6.44
N ARG A 93 10.77 -26.24 5.61
CA ARG A 93 10.61 -27.14 4.45
C ARG A 93 9.47 -26.77 3.52
N PRO A 94 9.40 -25.53 3.05
CA PRO A 94 8.28 -25.12 2.21
C PRO A 94 8.33 -25.76 0.81
N LYS A 95 7.15 -25.96 0.23
CA LYS A 95 6.97 -26.35 -1.17
C LYS A 95 7.17 -25.16 -2.11
N VAL A 96 6.84 -23.94 -1.66
CA VAL A 96 6.94 -22.70 -2.45
C VAL A 96 7.19 -21.47 -1.55
N VAL A 97 7.89 -20.49 -2.10
CA VAL A 97 8.07 -19.17 -1.47
C VAL A 97 7.31 -18.11 -2.26
N LEU A 98 6.46 -17.33 -1.58
CA LEU A 98 5.85 -16.11 -2.12
C LEU A 98 6.68 -14.91 -1.70
N GLY A 99 7.37 -14.27 -2.65
CA GLY A 99 8.06 -12.99 -2.44
C GLY A 99 7.13 -11.82 -2.74
N THR A 100 6.76 -11.03 -1.73
CA THR A 100 5.90 -9.85 -1.91
C THR A 100 6.67 -8.55 -2.07
N GLY A 101 8.00 -8.62 -2.15
CA GLY A 101 8.86 -7.47 -2.40
C GLY A 101 9.45 -6.83 -1.13
N GLY A 102 10.07 -5.68 -1.35
CA GLY A 102 10.92 -5.04 -0.35
C GLY A 102 12.29 -5.70 -0.21
N PHE A 103 13.21 -4.98 0.44
CA PHE A 103 14.58 -5.48 0.66
C PHE A 103 14.63 -6.76 1.53
N VAL A 104 13.58 -7.00 2.28
CA VAL A 104 13.42 -8.19 3.16
C VAL A 104 13.22 -9.48 2.35
N ALA A 105 12.50 -9.40 1.22
CA ALA A 105 12.22 -10.56 0.39
C ALA A 105 13.46 -11.08 -0.35
N LEU A 106 14.40 -10.21 -0.70
CA LEU A 106 15.54 -10.57 -1.56
C LEU A 106 16.45 -11.68 -0.96
N PRO A 107 16.90 -11.60 0.31
CA PRO A 107 17.67 -12.69 0.93
C PRO A 107 16.92 -14.02 0.94
N VAL A 108 15.60 -13.99 1.16
CA VAL A 108 14.76 -15.20 1.20
C VAL A 108 14.60 -15.80 -0.18
N MET A 109 14.36 -14.98 -1.21
CA MET A 109 14.26 -15.45 -2.59
C MET A 109 15.59 -16.06 -3.08
N PHE A 110 16.72 -15.44 -2.72
CA PHE A 110 18.03 -16.02 -3.03
C PHE A 110 18.25 -17.35 -2.31
N ALA A 111 17.94 -17.42 -1.01
CA ALA A 111 18.05 -18.67 -0.25
C ALA A 111 17.13 -19.76 -0.81
N ALA A 112 15.93 -19.42 -1.25
CA ALA A 112 14.99 -20.34 -1.90
C ALA A 112 15.55 -20.86 -3.23
N ALA A 113 16.15 -19.98 -4.05
CA ALA A 113 16.80 -20.37 -5.31
C ALA A 113 17.94 -21.39 -5.08
N VAL A 114 18.84 -21.10 -4.12
CA VAL A 114 19.95 -22.01 -3.74
C VAL A 114 19.41 -23.34 -3.18
N SER A 115 18.33 -23.30 -2.42
CA SER A 115 17.68 -24.48 -1.84
C SER A 115 16.75 -25.21 -2.82
N ARG A 116 16.66 -24.75 -4.07
CA ARG A 116 15.78 -25.27 -5.12
C ARG A 116 14.29 -25.25 -4.78
N VAL A 117 13.89 -24.37 -3.88
CA VAL A 117 12.47 -24.13 -3.56
C VAL A 117 11.88 -23.19 -4.62
N PRO A 118 10.75 -23.54 -5.26
CA PRO A 118 10.09 -22.69 -6.24
C PRO A 118 9.72 -21.31 -5.65
N ILE A 119 9.82 -20.26 -6.46
CA ILE A 119 9.54 -18.89 -6.07
C ILE A 119 8.41 -18.35 -6.94
N VAL A 120 7.36 -17.85 -6.31
CA VAL A 120 6.35 -16.97 -6.90
C VAL A 120 6.64 -15.56 -6.42
N LEU A 121 6.82 -14.61 -7.33
CA LEU A 121 7.03 -13.21 -7.02
C LEU A 121 5.71 -12.45 -7.18
N HIS A 122 5.38 -11.55 -6.27
CA HIS A 122 4.26 -10.62 -6.42
C HIS A 122 4.76 -9.18 -6.54
N GLU A 123 4.38 -8.50 -7.64
CA GLU A 123 4.69 -7.09 -7.88
C GLU A 123 3.42 -6.24 -7.80
N GLN A 124 3.42 -5.27 -6.89
CA GLN A 124 2.25 -4.45 -6.57
C GLN A 124 2.16 -3.16 -7.39
N THR A 125 3.27 -2.72 -7.98
CA THR A 125 3.40 -1.41 -8.63
C THR A 125 3.41 -1.52 -10.15
N ALA A 126 3.09 -0.42 -10.83
CA ALA A 126 3.14 -0.35 -12.29
C ALA A 126 4.58 -0.39 -12.85
N VAL A 127 5.56 -0.01 -12.03
CA VAL A 127 6.99 -0.10 -12.35
C VAL A 127 7.68 -0.97 -11.30
N PRO A 128 8.28 -2.10 -11.69
CA PRO A 128 8.85 -3.04 -10.74
C PRO A 128 9.96 -2.45 -9.88
N GLY A 129 9.89 -2.70 -8.57
CA GLY A 129 10.95 -2.35 -7.64
C GLY A 129 12.25 -3.14 -7.89
N LEU A 130 13.40 -2.57 -7.47
CA LEU A 130 14.72 -3.20 -7.70
C LEU A 130 14.80 -4.62 -7.13
N ALA A 131 14.29 -4.84 -5.93
CA ALA A 131 14.29 -6.17 -5.31
C ALA A 131 13.51 -7.20 -6.15
N ASN A 132 12.35 -6.80 -6.68
CA ASN A 132 11.53 -7.65 -7.53
C ASN A 132 12.15 -7.88 -8.90
N ARG A 133 12.81 -6.88 -9.49
CA ARG A 133 13.58 -7.06 -10.75
C ARG A 133 14.71 -8.07 -10.58
N ILE A 134 15.42 -8.05 -9.44
CA ILE A 134 16.47 -9.04 -9.14
C ILE A 134 15.83 -10.41 -8.88
N GLY A 135 14.81 -10.47 -8.03
CA GLY A 135 14.10 -11.71 -7.66
C GLY A 135 13.44 -12.42 -8.83
N ALA A 136 12.99 -11.67 -9.84
CA ALA A 136 12.38 -12.20 -11.06
C ALA A 136 13.31 -13.16 -11.85
N ARG A 137 14.63 -13.01 -11.70
CA ARG A 137 15.58 -13.94 -12.32
C ARG A 137 15.43 -15.38 -11.81
N PHE A 138 15.01 -15.52 -10.54
CA PHE A 138 14.87 -16.79 -9.84
C PHE A 138 13.43 -17.29 -9.79
N ALA A 139 12.45 -16.40 -10.04
CA ALA A 139 11.05 -16.72 -9.92
C ALA A 139 10.55 -17.66 -11.03
N ARG A 140 9.73 -18.65 -10.66
CA ARG A 140 9.05 -19.54 -11.60
C ARG A 140 7.78 -18.88 -12.16
N ARG A 141 7.09 -18.08 -11.34
CA ARG A 141 5.93 -17.27 -11.74
C ARG A 141 6.07 -15.86 -11.15
N ILE A 142 5.53 -14.89 -11.86
CA ILE A 142 5.54 -13.48 -11.47
C ILE A 142 4.11 -12.99 -11.54
N ALA A 143 3.48 -12.91 -10.38
CA ALA A 143 2.14 -12.35 -10.20
C ALA A 143 2.26 -10.82 -10.22
N VAL A 144 1.56 -10.16 -11.12
CA VAL A 144 1.59 -8.70 -11.25
C VAL A 144 0.21 -8.10 -11.01
N THR A 145 0.20 -6.91 -10.41
CA THR A 145 -1.05 -6.16 -10.18
C THR A 145 -1.62 -5.64 -11.50
N PHE A 146 -0.77 -5.07 -12.33
CA PHE A 146 -1.10 -4.52 -13.62
C PHE A 146 -0.32 -5.23 -14.73
N PRO A 147 -0.85 -5.32 -15.95
CA PRO A 147 -0.08 -5.84 -17.08
C PRO A 147 1.29 -5.17 -17.19
N ASP A 148 2.36 -5.98 -17.28
CA ASP A 148 3.72 -5.45 -17.42
C ASP A 148 3.89 -4.81 -18.80
N ARG A 149 3.76 -3.50 -18.85
CA ARG A 149 3.97 -2.70 -20.06
C ARG A 149 5.42 -2.26 -20.24
N THR A 150 6.27 -2.54 -19.26
CA THR A 150 7.67 -2.12 -19.27
C THR A 150 8.60 -3.18 -19.89
N GLY A 151 8.09 -4.41 -20.05
CA GLY A 151 8.90 -5.56 -20.49
C GLY A 151 9.97 -5.94 -19.45
N SER A 152 9.77 -5.54 -18.20
CA SER A 152 10.73 -5.78 -17.11
C SER A 152 10.80 -7.25 -16.71
N PHE A 153 9.78 -8.02 -17.05
CA PHE A 153 9.68 -9.45 -16.70
C PHE A 153 9.55 -10.34 -17.93
N PRO A 154 10.05 -11.60 -17.88
CA PRO A 154 9.84 -12.57 -18.95
C PRO A 154 8.34 -12.89 -19.10
N ALA A 155 7.73 -12.55 -20.24
CA ALA A 155 6.29 -12.67 -20.47
C ALA A 155 5.72 -14.07 -20.16
N ALA A 156 6.44 -15.14 -20.48
CA ALA A 156 6.03 -16.53 -20.22
C ALA A 156 5.88 -16.86 -18.72
N ARG A 157 6.41 -16.03 -17.80
CA ARG A 157 6.31 -16.24 -16.35
C ARG A 157 5.32 -15.30 -15.70
N VAL A 158 4.84 -14.28 -16.43
CA VAL A 158 3.93 -13.24 -15.89
C VAL A 158 2.50 -13.74 -15.86
N VAL A 159 1.85 -13.53 -14.73
CA VAL A 159 0.41 -13.78 -14.52
C VAL A 159 -0.21 -12.53 -13.93
N VAL A 160 -1.22 -11.97 -14.57
CA VAL A 160 -1.96 -10.82 -14.01
C VAL A 160 -2.93 -11.32 -12.95
N THR A 161 -2.58 -11.10 -11.70
CA THR A 161 -3.37 -11.55 -10.55
C THR A 161 -4.10 -10.40 -9.85
N GLY A 162 -3.71 -9.17 -10.10
CA GLY A 162 -4.13 -8.06 -9.26
C GLY A 162 -3.35 -8.00 -7.95
N ASN A 163 -3.74 -7.06 -7.09
CA ASN A 163 -3.17 -6.90 -5.75
C ASN A 163 -4.25 -7.21 -4.70
N PRO A 164 -4.03 -8.21 -3.84
CA PRO A 164 -5.01 -8.59 -2.81
C PRO A 164 -5.40 -7.41 -1.92
N LEU A 165 -6.70 -7.21 -1.78
CA LEU A 165 -7.26 -6.27 -0.83
C LEU A 165 -7.49 -6.98 0.51
N ARG A 166 -7.27 -6.29 1.60
CA ARG A 166 -7.64 -6.77 2.93
C ARG A 166 -9.17 -6.94 2.98
N PRO A 167 -9.69 -8.13 3.36
CA PRO A 167 -11.14 -8.41 3.33
C PRO A 167 -11.96 -7.39 4.12
N GLU A 168 -11.42 -6.90 5.24
CA GLU A 168 -12.08 -5.96 6.15
C GLU A 168 -12.45 -4.65 5.45
N LEU A 169 -11.67 -4.23 4.43
CA LEU A 169 -11.94 -2.97 3.71
C LEU A 169 -13.22 -3.02 2.86
N ARG A 170 -13.71 -4.21 2.51
CA ARG A 170 -14.98 -4.38 1.78
C ARG A 170 -16.20 -4.34 2.70
N ALA A 171 -16.01 -4.53 4.00
CA ALA A 171 -17.07 -4.56 4.98
C ALA A 171 -17.48 -3.16 5.49
N GLY A 172 -16.86 -2.10 4.97
CA GLY A 172 -17.16 -0.73 5.37
C GLY A 172 -18.58 -0.30 5.02
N SER A 173 -19.18 0.50 5.90
CA SER A 173 -20.52 1.05 5.73
C SER A 173 -20.48 2.57 5.84
N ARG A 174 -21.14 3.25 4.87
CA ARG A 174 -21.31 4.71 4.91
C ARG A 174 -22.09 5.16 6.14
N SER A 175 -23.11 4.43 6.54
CA SER A 175 -23.93 4.77 7.74
C SER A 175 -23.08 4.67 9.02
N SER A 176 -22.23 3.67 9.13
CA SER A 176 -21.28 3.54 10.25
C SER A 176 -20.26 4.69 10.30
N ALA A 177 -19.74 5.11 9.14
CA ALA A 177 -18.86 6.27 9.05
C ALA A 177 -19.56 7.56 9.52
N ILE A 178 -20.79 7.80 9.03
CA ILE A 178 -21.60 8.96 9.41
C ILE A 178 -21.79 9.01 10.93
N ALA A 179 -22.19 7.89 11.54
CA ALA A 179 -22.40 7.82 12.98
C ALA A 179 -21.09 8.01 13.77
N ARG A 180 -20.02 7.32 13.38
CA ARG A 180 -18.73 7.35 14.07
C ARG A 180 -18.06 8.72 14.05
N PHE A 181 -18.03 9.34 12.87
CA PHE A 181 -17.32 10.62 12.65
C PHE A 181 -18.26 11.83 12.70
N GLN A 182 -19.55 11.64 13.04
CA GLN A 182 -20.58 12.69 13.08
C GLN A 182 -20.64 13.49 11.76
N LEU A 183 -20.61 12.77 10.64
CA LEU A 183 -20.60 13.40 9.32
C LEU A 183 -22.01 13.90 8.95
N ASP A 184 -22.05 15.00 8.21
CA ASP A 184 -23.26 15.47 7.56
C ASP A 184 -23.49 14.65 6.27
N PRO A 185 -24.57 13.88 6.14
CA PRO A 185 -24.82 13.04 4.97
C PRO A 185 -25.03 13.86 3.66
N ALA A 186 -25.35 15.15 3.77
CA ALA A 186 -25.54 16.05 2.63
C ALA A 186 -24.24 16.66 2.11
N VAL A 187 -23.16 16.60 2.90
CA VAL A 187 -21.84 17.19 2.56
C VAL A 187 -20.88 16.11 2.08
N PRO A 188 -20.23 16.25 0.93
CA PRO A 188 -19.29 15.26 0.45
C PRO A 188 -18.08 15.09 1.38
N LEU A 189 -17.69 13.83 1.64
CA LEU A 189 -16.50 13.51 2.42
C LEU A 189 -15.26 13.43 1.53
N VAL A 190 -14.24 14.20 1.86
CA VAL A 190 -12.89 14.06 1.29
C VAL A 190 -11.99 13.36 2.30
N TYR A 191 -11.43 12.22 1.92
CA TYR A 191 -10.42 11.53 2.71
C TYR A 191 -9.03 11.95 2.29
N VAL A 192 -8.25 12.53 3.22
CA VAL A 192 -6.87 12.96 2.95
C VAL A 192 -5.89 12.01 3.63
N THR A 193 -4.92 11.47 2.88
CA THR A 193 -3.91 10.58 3.47
C THR A 193 -2.56 10.62 2.75
N GLY A 194 -1.50 10.66 3.54
CA GLY A 194 -0.12 10.44 3.10
C GLY A 194 0.39 9.03 3.39
N GLY A 195 -0.50 8.10 3.82
CA GLY A 195 -0.14 6.80 4.36
C GLY A 195 0.20 6.87 5.85
N ALA A 196 0.72 5.76 6.43
CA ALA A 196 0.95 5.64 7.88
C ALA A 196 1.93 6.68 8.45
N LEU A 197 2.95 7.06 7.69
CA LEU A 197 3.93 8.09 8.10
C LEU A 197 3.48 9.52 7.78
N GLY A 198 2.36 9.66 7.08
CA GLY A 198 1.89 10.95 6.59
C GLY A 198 2.69 11.49 5.40
N ALA A 199 2.29 12.66 4.92
CA ALA A 199 2.94 13.38 3.84
C ALA A 199 3.02 14.87 4.16
N HIS A 200 4.12 15.30 4.75
CA HIS A 200 4.32 16.68 5.25
C HIS A 200 3.82 17.74 4.26
N ARG A 201 4.21 17.64 2.98
CA ARG A 201 3.79 18.62 1.97
C ARG A 201 2.28 18.63 1.74
N ILE A 202 1.61 17.46 1.73
CA ILE A 202 0.16 17.38 1.62
C ILE A 202 -0.48 17.98 2.87
N ASN A 203 0.00 17.59 4.07
CA ASN A 203 -0.54 18.06 5.33
C ASN A 203 -0.54 19.58 5.42
N ARG A 204 0.60 20.23 5.05
CA ARG A 204 0.72 21.69 5.07
C ARG A 204 -0.23 22.35 4.09
N VAL A 205 -0.25 21.92 2.85
CA VAL A 205 -1.09 22.52 1.82
C VAL A 205 -2.58 22.33 2.09
N VAL A 206 -2.99 21.16 2.60
CA VAL A 206 -4.38 20.95 3.03
C VAL A 206 -4.74 21.86 4.19
N GLY A 207 -3.85 21.98 5.20
CA GLY A 207 -4.09 22.88 6.35
C GLY A 207 -4.21 24.35 5.97
N GLU A 208 -3.51 24.81 4.93
CA GLU A 208 -3.63 26.15 4.35
C GLU A 208 -4.96 26.33 3.61
N ALA A 209 -5.44 25.31 2.90
CA ALA A 209 -6.67 25.33 2.11
C ALA A 209 -7.95 25.03 2.92
N LEU A 210 -7.86 24.71 4.22
CA LEU A 210 -9.02 24.28 5.03
C LEU A 210 -10.24 25.18 4.94
N PRO A 211 -10.13 26.54 5.07
CA PRO A 211 -11.32 27.39 5.06
C PRO A 211 -12.15 27.24 3.77
N ALA A 212 -11.49 27.21 2.63
CA ALA A 212 -12.13 27.10 1.33
C ALA A 212 -12.69 25.68 1.10
N LEU A 213 -11.91 24.66 1.41
CA LEU A 213 -12.35 23.26 1.25
C LEU A 213 -13.56 22.93 2.14
N LEU A 214 -13.56 23.37 3.40
CA LEU A 214 -14.62 23.07 4.36
C LEU A 214 -15.91 23.83 4.12
N ALA A 215 -15.90 24.86 3.30
CA ALA A 215 -17.12 25.51 2.83
C ALA A 215 -17.99 24.55 1.99
N HIS A 216 -17.36 23.61 1.27
CA HIS A 216 -17.99 22.73 0.27
C HIS A 216 -17.89 21.24 0.59
N ALA A 217 -17.02 20.84 1.50
CA ALA A 217 -16.77 19.44 1.86
C ALA A 217 -16.57 19.28 3.36
N GLN A 218 -16.58 18.03 3.81
CA GLN A 218 -16.07 17.63 5.12
C GLN A 218 -14.82 16.76 4.91
N ILE A 219 -13.87 16.81 5.84
CA ILE A 219 -12.57 16.19 5.65
C ILE A 219 -12.22 15.30 6.83
N ILE A 220 -11.85 14.05 6.55
CA ILE A 220 -11.10 13.20 7.47
C ILE A 220 -9.66 13.17 6.95
N HIS A 221 -8.72 13.65 7.79
CA HIS A 221 -7.31 13.81 7.42
C HIS A 221 -6.42 12.91 8.27
N GLN A 222 -5.90 11.84 7.67
CA GLN A 222 -4.84 11.04 8.27
C GLN A 222 -3.49 11.70 8.02
N CYS A 223 -2.99 12.43 9.00
CA CYS A 223 -1.77 13.22 8.87
C CYS A 223 -0.47 12.43 9.06
N GLY A 224 -0.55 11.20 9.61
CA GLY A 224 0.59 10.35 9.93
C GLY A 224 1.14 10.56 11.35
N GLU A 225 1.97 9.61 11.76
CA GLU A 225 2.59 9.58 13.11
C GLU A 225 4.07 10.04 13.09
N ASN A 226 4.45 10.94 12.20
CA ASN A 226 5.82 11.44 12.16
C ASN A 226 6.01 12.58 13.18
N PRO A 227 6.69 12.33 14.32
CA PRO A 227 6.85 13.36 15.36
C PRO A 227 7.80 14.50 14.94
N THR A 228 8.63 14.29 13.92
CA THR A 228 9.64 15.27 13.52
C THR A 228 9.09 16.40 12.66
N THR A 229 7.91 16.23 12.06
CA THR A 229 7.31 17.23 11.16
C THR A 229 6.42 18.24 11.86
N GLY A 230 5.93 17.92 13.07
CA GLY A 230 5.00 18.76 13.81
C GLY A 230 3.67 19.00 13.09
N ASP A 231 3.27 18.10 12.17
CA ASP A 231 2.09 18.31 11.33
C ASP A 231 0.80 18.24 12.13
N ARG A 232 0.66 17.26 13.01
CA ARG A 232 -0.57 17.07 13.78
C ARG A 232 -0.91 18.28 14.66
N PRO A 233 -0.04 18.74 15.57
CA PRO A 233 -0.35 19.93 16.40
C PRO A 233 -0.63 21.17 15.55
N TRP A 234 0.09 21.36 14.45
CA TRP A 234 -0.17 22.47 13.56
C TRP A 234 -1.53 22.38 12.87
N LEU A 235 -1.98 21.20 12.43
CA LEU A 235 -3.32 21.00 11.86
C LEU A 235 -4.42 21.19 12.90
N GLU A 236 -4.20 20.77 14.15
CA GLU A 236 -5.11 20.99 15.27
C GLU A 236 -5.24 22.49 15.59
N GLU A 237 -4.14 23.24 15.55
CA GLU A 237 -4.14 24.71 15.70
C GLU A 237 -4.93 25.38 14.56
N ARG A 238 -4.68 24.97 13.30
CA ARG A 238 -5.46 25.45 12.15
C ARG A 238 -6.95 25.19 12.30
N ARG A 239 -7.34 23.99 12.76
CA ARG A 239 -8.72 23.65 13.05
C ARG A 239 -9.32 24.57 14.13
N ALA A 240 -8.58 24.81 15.21
CA ALA A 240 -9.05 25.65 16.31
C ALA A 240 -9.27 27.12 15.91
N ALA A 241 -8.55 27.61 14.90
CA ALA A 241 -8.69 28.95 14.35
C ALA A 241 -9.90 29.12 13.40
N LEU A 242 -10.58 28.02 13.02
CA LEU A 242 -11.75 28.08 12.14
C LEU A 242 -13.02 28.47 12.89
N PRO A 243 -14.00 29.08 12.19
CA PRO A 243 -15.36 29.19 12.72
C PRO A 243 -15.90 27.81 13.12
N SER A 244 -16.68 27.74 14.22
CA SER A 244 -17.18 26.48 14.77
C SER A 244 -17.97 25.63 13.75
N SER A 245 -18.66 26.28 12.81
CA SER A 245 -19.39 25.61 11.73
C SER A 245 -18.47 24.85 10.75
N LEU A 246 -17.28 25.37 10.47
CA LEU A 246 -16.28 24.73 9.63
C LEU A 246 -15.41 23.74 10.42
N ALA A 247 -15.03 24.09 11.65
CA ALA A 247 -14.22 23.24 12.51
C ALA A 247 -14.84 21.85 12.75
N ARG A 248 -16.17 21.76 12.79
CA ARG A 248 -16.91 20.48 12.90
C ARG A 248 -16.79 19.60 11.67
N ARG A 249 -16.50 20.16 10.49
CA ARG A 249 -16.33 19.44 9.23
C ARG A 249 -14.91 18.91 9.03
N TYR A 250 -14.01 19.12 9.99
CA TYR A 250 -12.62 18.69 9.89
C TYR A 250 -12.22 17.77 11.04
N THR A 251 -11.87 16.54 10.71
CA THR A 251 -11.33 15.56 11.65
C THR A 251 -9.88 15.24 11.26
N VAL A 252 -8.94 15.52 12.16
CA VAL A 252 -7.52 15.15 11.97
C VAL A 252 -7.18 13.98 12.88
N VAL A 253 -6.55 12.94 12.29
CA VAL A 253 -6.12 11.75 13.01
C VAL A 253 -4.69 11.39 12.61
N PRO A 254 -3.87 10.88 13.54
CA PRO A 254 -2.50 10.48 13.21
C PRO A 254 -2.49 9.22 12.35
N TYR A 255 -3.35 8.27 12.66
CA TYR A 255 -3.46 6.98 12.00
C TYR A 255 -4.91 6.50 11.95
N VAL A 256 -5.27 5.81 10.87
CA VAL A 256 -6.56 5.15 10.69
C VAL A 256 -6.35 3.63 10.70
N GLY A 257 -7.04 2.95 11.60
CA GLY A 257 -7.00 1.50 11.80
C GLY A 257 -8.15 0.77 11.10
N ALA A 258 -9.00 0.14 11.89
CA ALA A 258 -10.18 -0.60 11.42
C ALA A 258 -11.22 0.31 10.74
N GLU A 259 -11.24 1.59 11.13
CA GLU A 259 -12.17 2.61 10.62
C GLU A 259 -11.94 2.94 9.12
N LEU A 260 -10.82 2.52 8.55
CA LEU A 260 -10.47 2.80 7.15
C LEU A 260 -11.54 2.27 6.18
N ALA A 261 -12.13 1.13 6.48
CA ALA A 261 -13.23 0.56 5.69
C ALA A 261 -14.44 1.49 5.62
N GLU A 262 -14.83 2.04 6.79
CA GLU A 262 -15.95 2.98 6.91
C GLU A 262 -15.65 4.30 6.19
N ILE A 263 -14.42 4.81 6.35
CA ILE A 263 -13.97 6.04 5.68
C ILE A 263 -14.04 5.87 4.16
N TYR A 264 -13.50 4.79 3.60
CA TYR A 264 -13.59 4.53 2.16
C TYR A 264 -15.03 4.36 1.68
N ALA A 265 -15.89 3.71 2.47
CA ALA A 265 -17.31 3.55 2.12
C ALA A 265 -18.09 4.88 2.08
N ALA A 266 -17.64 5.90 2.82
CA ALA A 266 -18.24 7.23 2.87
C ALA A 266 -17.55 8.26 1.96
N ALA A 267 -16.29 8.04 1.58
CA ALA A 267 -15.49 9.00 0.84
C ALA A 267 -16.04 9.24 -0.57
N ALA A 268 -16.35 10.47 -0.88
CA ALA A 268 -16.66 10.93 -2.23
C ALA A 268 -15.38 11.11 -3.06
N LEU A 269 -14.27 11.48 -2.40
CA LEU A 269 -12.97 11.70 -3.03
C LEU A 269 -11.85 11.35 -2.05
N ALA A 270 -10.78 10.72 -2.52
CA ALA A 270 -9.53 10.58 -1.78
C ALA A 270 -8.48 11.55 -2.31
N VAL A 271 -7.82 12.32 -1.45
CA VAL A 271 -6.61 13.09 -1.77
C VAL A 271 -5.43 12.36 -1.13
N ALA A 272 -4.57 11.75 -1.95
CA ALA A 272 -3.62 10.78 -1.41
C ALA A 272 -2.29 10.72 -2.16
N ARG A 273 -1.27 10.13 -1.50
CA ARG A 273 -0.10 9.58 -2.20
C ARG A 273 -0.50 8.39 -3.07
N ALA A 274 0.22 8.19 -4.17
CA ALA A 274 -0.04 7.10 -5.11
C ALA A 274 0.80 5.84 -4.82
N GLY A 275 0.93 5.47 -3.54
CA GLY A 275 1.51 4.18 -3.16
C GLY A 275 0.64 3.01 -3.62
N ALA A 276 1.25 1.86 -3.91
CA ALA A 276 0.56 0.69 -4.45
C ALA A 276 -0.68 0.27 -3.64
N GLY A 277 -0.59 0.31 -2.29
CA GLY A 277 -1.71 -0.03 -1.41
C GLY A 277 -2.89 0.90 -1.61
N THR A 278 -2.68 2.22 -1.49
CA THR A 278 -3.74 3.22 -1.63
C THR A 278 -4.38 3.20 -3.01
N VAL A 279 -3.57 3.09 -4.06
CA VAL A 279 -4.07 3.00 -5.45
C VAL A 279 -4.93 1.76 -5.62
N ASN A 280 -4.48 0.61 -5.15
CA ASN A 280 -5.24 -0.63 -5.23
C ASN A 280 -6.55 -0.56 -4.41
N GLU A 281 -6.49 -0.02 -3.19
CA GLU A 281 -7.65 0.17 -2.32
C GLU A 281 -8.70 1.06 -2.99
N CYS A 282 -8.29 2.23 -3.50
CA CYS A 282 -9.18 3.13 -4.24
C CYS A 282 -9.78 2.46 -5.49
N CYS A 283 -8.98 1.75 -6.27
CA CYS A 283 -9.47 1.03 -7.45
C CYS A 283 -10.47 -0.06 -7.07
N GLN A 284 -10.15 -0.92 -6.11
CA GLN A 284 -11.03 -2.02 -5.73
C GLN A 284 -12.34 -1.57 -5.09
N LEU A 285 -12.30 -0.50 -4.31
CA LEU A 285 -13.48 0.06 -3.64
C LEU A 285 -14.22 1.08 -4.52
N GLY A 286 -13.61 1.48 -5.64
CA GLY A 286 -14.19 2.47 -6.55
C GLY A 286 -14.25 3.86 -5.97
N VAL A 287 -13.28 4.22 -5.14
CA VAL A 287 -13.15 5.56 -4.57
C VAL A 287 -12.37 6.42 -5.56
N PRO A 288 -12.96 7.50 -6.09
CA PRO A 288 -12.25 8.45 -6.94
C PRO A 288 -11.08 9.06 -6.20
N ALA A 289 -9.98 9.34 -6.87
CA ALA A 289 -8.82 9.92 -6.22
C ALA A 289 -8.23 11.13 -6.96
N LEU A 290 -7.70 12.08 -6.19
CA LEU A 290 -6.74 13.08 -6.63
C LEU A 290 -5.38 12.67 -6.05
N TYR A 291 -4.53 12.06 -6.87
CA TYR A 291 -3.23 11.62 -6.41
C TYR A 291 -2.20 12.73 -6.44
N VAL A 292 -1.44 12.83 -5.37
CA VAL A 292 -0.23 13.66 -5.26
C VAL A 292 0.98 12.74 -5.12
N PRO A 293 1.57 12.28 -6.23
CA PRO A 293 2.68 11.34 -6.19
C PRO A 293 3.90 11.89 -5.43
N LEU A 294 4.58 11.04 -4.67
CA LEU A 294 5.85 11.39 -4.04
C LEU A 294 6.96 11.36 -5.09
N PRO A 295 7.63 12.50 -5.36
CA PRO A 295 8.71 12.54 -6.35
C PRO A 295 9.95 11.80 -5.84
N GLY A 296 10.80 11.34 -6.77
CA GLY A 296 12.08 10.69 -6.44
C GLY A 296 11.98 9.30 -5.82
N THR A 297 10.83 8.64 -5.94
CA THR A 297 10.70 7.21 -5.61
C THR A 297 11.44 6.35 -6.65
N SER A 298 11.82 5.13 -6.27
CA SER A 298 12.56 4.25 -7.19
C SER A 298 11.77 3.99 -8.47
N GLY A 299 12.33 4.38 -9.63
CA GLY A 299 11.65 4.24 -10.92
C GLY A 299 10.41 5.14 -11.06
N ASP A 300 10.27 6.17 -10.22
CA ASP A 300 9.10 7.08 -10.19
C ASP A 300 7.76 6.31 -10.09
N GLU A 301 7.77 5.26 -9.29
CA GLU A 301 6.65 4.30 -9.15
C GLU A 301 5.31 4.95 -8.82
N GLN A 302 5.33 5.98 -7.94
CA GLN A 302 4.08 6.64 -7.55
C GLN A 302 3.47 7.44 -8.69
N THR A 303 4.29 8.13 -9.48
CA THR A 303 3.81 8.82 -10.67
C THR A 303 3.26 7.82 -11.70
N ALA A 304 3.95 6.69 -11.90
CA ALA A 304 3.48 5.65 -12.81
C ALA A 304 2.15 5.03 -12.37
N ASN A 305 1.99 4.73 -11.08
CA ASN A 305 0.74 4.24 -10.50
C ASN A 305 -0.39 5.24 -10.69
N ALA A 306 -0.18 6.52 -10.33
CA ALA A 306 -1.18 7.58 -10.48
C ALA A 306 -1.61 7.78 -11.94
N ARG A 307 -0.65 7.88 -12.85
CA ARG A 307 -0.92 8.05 -14.29
C ARG A 307 -1.62 6.86 -14.92
N LEU A 308 -1.43 5.66 -14.41
CA LEU A 308 -2.17 4.48 -14.87
C LEU A 308 -3.67 4.63 -14.59
N VAL A 309 -4.05 5.06 -13.39
CA VAL A 309 -5.44 5.27 -13.01
C VAL A 309 -6.03 6.50 -13.71
N GLU A 310 -5.25 7.57 -13.86
CA GLU A 310 -5.66 8.77 -14.59
C GLU A 310 -5.98 8.46 -16.06
N ARG A 311 -5.12 7.71 -16.75
CA ARG A 311 -5.38 7.28 -18.14
C ARG A 311 -6.64 6.44 -18.30
N ALA A 312 -7.02 5.69 -17.27
CA ALA A 312 -8.29 4.97 -17.25
C ALA A 312 -9.48 5.89 -16.93
N GLY A 313 -9.22 7.16 -16.55
CA GLY A 313 -10.25 8.11 -16.14
C GLY A 313 -10.74 7.92 -14.70
N GLY A 314 -10.00 7.14 -13.88
CA GLY A 314 -10.36 6.83 -12.49
C GLY A 314 -9.77 7.76 -11.45
N ALA A 315 -8.86 8.66 -11.82
CA ALA A 315 -8.22 9.60 -10.91
C ALA A 315 -7.80 10.89 -11.60
N GLY A 316 -7.58 11.96 -10.82
CA GLY A 316 -6.78 13.11 -11.19
C GLY A 316 -5.36 12.98 -10.64
N VAL A 317 -4.39 13.66 -11.26
CA VAL A 317 -3.00 13.67 -10.79
C VAL A 317 -2.52 15.12 -10.64
N LEU A 318 -2.12 15.47 -9.42
CA LEU A 318 -1.51 16.76 -9.10
C LEU A 318 -0.04 16.54 -8.70
N PRO A 319 0.92 16.83 -9.59
CA PRO A 319 2.35 16.72 -9.27
C PRO A 319 2.71 17.56 -8.04
N GLN A 320 3.55 17.03 -7.16
CA GLN A 320 3.93 17.73 -5.93
C GLN A 320 4.58 19.11 -6.18
N SER A 321 5.28 19.28 -7.31
CA SER A 321 5.85 20.58 -7.72
C SER A 321 4.81 21.65 -8.01
N MET A 322 3.57 21.23 -8.34
CA MET A 322 2.44 22.12 -8.60
C MET A 322 1.46 22.20 -7.42
N LEU A 323 1.76 21.56 -6.30
CA LEU A 323 0.90 21.50 -5.13
C LEU A 323 1.00 22.81 -4.34
N THR A 324 0.02 23.68 -4.49
CA THR A 324 -0.25 24.88 -3.67
C THR A 324 -1.66 24.77 -3.07
N ALA A 325 -1.99 25.62 -2.09
CA ALA A 325 -3.32 25.64 -1.48
C ALA A 325 -4.40 25.98 -2.51
N GLU A 326 -4.18 26.98 -3.36
CA GLU A 326 -5.11 27.44 -4.40
C GLU A 326 -5.29 26.37 -5.50
N ARG A 327 -4.20 25.66 -5.84
CA ARG A 327 -4.30 24.59 -6.84
C ARG A 327 -5.06 23.40 -6.31
N LEU A 328 -4.75 22.98 -5.07
CA LEU A 328 -5.46 21.88 -4.41
C LEU A 328 -6.95 22.19 -4.25
N GLU A 329 -7.27 23.39 -3.76
CA GLU A 329 -8.64 23.88 -3.65
C GLU A 329 -9.38 23.75 -4.99
N ARG A 330 -8.85 24.35 -6.04
CA ARG A 330 -9.46 24.31 -7.37
C ARG A 330 -9.72 22.89 -7.85
N GLU A 331 -8.74 21.99 -7.74
CA GLU A 331 -8.89 20.61 -8.20
C GLU A 331 -9.93 19.83 -7.36
N VAL A 332 -9.90 20.00 -6.03
CA VAL A 332 -10.85 19.32 -5.15
C VAL A 332 -12.26 19.85 -5.37
N LEU A 333 -12.45 21.19 -5.42
CA LEU A 333 -13.78 21.78 -5.62
C LEU A 333 -14.37 21.43 -6.98
N ALA A 334 -13.56 21.40 -8.05
CA ALA A 334 -14.02 20.98 -9.38
C ALA A 334 -14.49 19.51 -9.40
N LEU A 335 -13.99 18.67 -8.51
CA LEU A 335 -14.40 17.28 -8.40
C LEU A 335 -15.62 17.12 -7.48
N VAL A 336 -15.62 17.71 -6.29
CA VAL A 336 -16.72 17.51 -5.32
C VAL A 336 -18.02 18.21 -5.72
N SER A 337 -17.95 19.22 -6.60
CA SER A 337 -19.13 19.88 -7.16
C SER A 337 -19.80 19.09 -8.30
N ASP A 338 -19.18 18.00 -8.76
CA ASP A 338 -19.72 17.15 -9.83
C ASP A 338 -19.81 15.68 -9.37
N PRO A 339 -20.89 15.32 -8.65
CA PRO A 339 -21.09 13.94 -8.18
C PRO A 339 -21.17 12.90 -9.31
N ALA A 340 -21.68 13.31 -10.48
CA ALA A 340 -21.77 12.40 -11.62
C ALA A 340 -20.38 12.04 -12.15
N ARG A 341 -19.49 13.01 -12.24
CA ARG A 341 -18.08 12.81 -12.59
C ARG A 341 -17.36 11.94 -11.57
N LEU A 342 -17.55 12.19 -10.26
CA LEU A 342 -16.95 11.35 -9.21
C LEU A 342 -17.43 9.90 -9.33
N LYS A 343 -18.72 9.66 -9.55
CA LYS A 343 -19.26 8.32 -9.77
C LYS A 343 -18.59 7.63 -10.96
N GLN A 344 -18.52 8.32 -12.09
CA GLN A 344 -17.85 7.79 -13.30
C GLN A 344 -16.37 7.48 -13.05
N MET A 345 -15.66 8.36 -12.34
CA MET A 345 -14.25 8.12 -11.95
C MET A 345 -14.13 6.86 -11.10
N GLY A 346 -14.99 6.66 -10.11
CA GLY A 346 -15.00 5.46 -9.27
C GLY A 346 -15.26 4.17 -10.08
N GLU A 347 -16.21 4.22 -11.00
CA GLU A 347 -16.50 3.10 -11.92
C GLU A 347 -15.29 2.77 -12.81
N ARG A 348 -14.65 3.79 -13.36
CA ARG A 348 -13.44 3.66 -14.17
C ARG A 348 -12.26 3.12 -13.36
N ALA A 349 -12.08 3.56 -12.12
CA ALA A 349 -11.05 3.02 -11.24
C ALA A 349 -11.25 1.51 -11.01
N ARG A 350 -12.51 1.06 -10.80
CA ARG A 350 -12.84 -0.36 -10.63
C ARG A 350 -12.46 -1.24 -11.82
N THR A 351 -12.43 -0.71 -13.05
CA THR A 351 -12.03 -1.51 -14.22
C THR A 351 -10.58 -1.96 -14.18
N LEU A 352 -9.74 -1.32 -13.36
CA LEU A 352 -8.35 -1.70 -13.15
C LEU A 352 -8.18 -2.73 -12.02
N ALA A 353 -9.22 -2.97 -11.24
CA ALA A 353 -9.17 -3.86 -10.09
C ALA A 353 -9.41 -5.32 -10.48
N VAL A 354 -8.75 -6.22 -9.76
CA VAL A 354 -8.99 -7.66 -9.82
C VAL A 354 -9.53 -8.08 -8.46
N SER A 355 -10.83 -8.39 -8.42
CA SER A 355 -11.53 -8.63 -7.14
C SER A 355 -11.12 -9.93 -6.45
N ASP A 356 -10.70 -10.93 -7.21
CA ASP A 356 -10.28 -12.28 -6.80
C ASP A 356 -8.74 -12.42 -6.79
N ALA A 357 -8.03 -11.32 -6.50
CA ALA A 357 -6.56 -11.28 -6.56
C ALA A 357 -5.87 -12.27 -5.61
N ALA A 358 -6.40 -12.44 -4.39
CA ALA A 358 -5.86 -13.40 -3.43
C ALA A 358 -6.02 -14.83 -3.92
N GLU A 359 -7.20 -15.16 -4.45
CA GLU A 359 -7.53 -16.46 -5.03
C GLU A 359 -6.62 -16.80 -6.21
N ARG A 360 -6.37 -15.84 -7.09
CA ARG A 360 -5.46 -16.03 -8.23
C ARG A 360 -4.02 -16.28 -7.77
N ILE A 361 -3.52 -15.54 -6.77
CA ILE A 361 -2.20 -15.79 -6.24
C ILE A 361 -2.12 -17.17 -5.59
N VAL A 362 -3.12 -17.56 -4.80
CA VAL A 362 -3.19 -18.90 -4.20
C VAL A 362 -3.25 -19.99 -5.26
N ALA A 363 -3.97 -19.78 -6.37
CA ALA A 363 -3.98 -20.72 -7.50
C ALA A 363 -2.60 -20.89 -8.14
N VAL A 364 -1.85 -19.80 -8.32
CA VAL A 364 -0.45 -19.83 -8.80
C VAL A 364 0.46 -20.57 -7.82
N LEU A 365 0.29 -20.37 -6.50
CA LEU A 365 1.07 -21.09 -5.47
C LEU A 365 0.76 -22.59 -5.49
N ALA A 366 -0.50 -22.96 -5.73
CA ALA A 366 -0.96 -24.36 -5.78
C ALA A 366 -0.31 -25.17 -6.92
N GLU A 367 0.19 -24.52 -7.99
CA GLU A 367 0.98 -25.20 -9.03
C GLU A 367 2.19 -25.93 -8.44
N PHE A 368 2.72 -25.49 -7.30
CA PHE A 368 3.94 -25.99 -6.65
C PHE A 368 3.66 -26.76 -5.34
N CYS A 369 2.42 -26.79 -4.87
CA CYS A 369 2.04 -27.45 -3.61
C CYS A 369 1.59 -28.91 -3.81
N ARG A 370 1.50 -29.38 -5.04
CA ARG A 370 1.13 -30.76 -5.37
C ARG A 370 2.23 -31.77 -5.04
#